data_1871469cb4b87b98405fe090ac7392f0
#
_entry.id   1871469cb4b87b98405fe090ac7392f0
#
_cell.length_a   1.000
_cell.length_b   1.000
_cell.length_c   1.000
_cell.angle_alpha   90.00
_cell.angle_beta   90.00
_cell.angle_gamma   90.00
#
_symmetry.space_group_name_H-M   'P 1'
#
loop_
_entity.id
_entity.type
_entity.pdbx_description
1 polymer ?
#
loop_
_entity_poly.entity_id
_entity_poly.type
_entity_poly.pdbx_seq_one_letter_code
_entity_poly.pdbx_strand_id
1 'polypeptide(L)'
;MATAIRPDEVTSVLRQELGGFDAQTDVYEVGTVLQVGDGIARLYGLSRVQAGELVEFPASGVTGMVLNLEEDNVGAVLFGDAESVKEGHEARRTGRIASIRVGEGMLGRVVDPLGNPLDGRGPIAGELYEMPIERKAPGVIYREPVTEPLQTLSLIHI
;
A
#
# COMPACT_ATOMS: atom_id res chain seq x y z
N MET A 1 -44.00 -32.63 21.81
CA MET A 1 -44.51 -31.27 21.91
C MET A 1 -43.70 -30.41 20.96
N ALA A 2 -44.31 -29.97 19.88
CA ALA A 2 -43.62 -29.10 18.92
C ALA A 2 -43.64 -27.67 19.47
N THR A 3 -42.48 -27.13 19.77
CA THR A 3 -42.31 -25.73 20.18
C THR A 3 -42.60 -24.85 18.98
N ALA A 4 -43.77 -24.21 18.98
CA ALA A 4 -44.11 -23.24 17.93
C ALA A 4 -43.20 -22.02 18.07
N ILE A 5 -42.30 -21.84 17.11
CA ILE A 5 -41.45 -20.65 17.02
C ILE A 5 -42.36 -19.46 16.73
N ARG A 6 -42.35 -18.46 17.62
CA ARG A 6 -43.15 -17.25 17.46
C ARG A 6 -42.49 -16.35 16.40
N PRO A 7 -43.23 -15.85 15.41
CA PRO A 7 -42.69 -14.98 14.36
C PRO A 7 -41.99 -13.72 14.90
N ASP A 8 -42.45 -13.23 16.05
CA ASP A 8 -41.90 -12.02 16.69
C ASP A 8 -40.51 -12.26 17.30
N GLU A 9 -40.22 -13.49 17.79
CA GLU A 9 -38.90 -13.86 18.31
C GLU A 9 -37.88 -13.98 17.16
N VAL A 10 -38.28 -14.56 16.03
CA VAL A 10 -37.44 -14.67 14.84
C VAL A 10 -37.11 -13.26 14.28
N THR A 11 -38.12 -12.38 14.26
CA THR A 11 -37.94 -11.02 13.78
C THR A 11 -37.03 -10.19 14.69
N SER A 12 -37.08 -10.39 16.00
CA SER A 12 -36.21 -9.70 16.96
C SER A 12 -34.75 -10.17 16.86
N VAL A 13 -34.54 -11.47 16.73
CA VAL A 13 -33.21 -12.05 16.55
C VAL A 13 -32.59 -11.60 15.21
N LEU A 14 -33.38 -11.64 14.12
CA LEU A 14 -32.92 -11.13 12.82
C LEU A 14 -32.57 -9.64 12.85
N ARG A 15 -33.33 -8.80 13.55
CA ARG A 15 -33.00 -7.39 13.72
C ARG A 15 -31.75 -7.17 14.56
N GLN A 16 -31.51 -8.01 15.56
CA GLN A 16 -30.34 -7.94 16.41
C GLN A 16 -29.09 -8.37 15.65
N GLU A 17 -29.19 -9.46 14.88
CA GLU A 17 -28.11 -9.93 14.00
C GLU A 17 -27.84 -8.97 12.85
N LEU A 18 -28.89 -8.41 12.21
CA LEU A 18 -28.75 -7.43 11.13
C LEU A 18 -28.30 -6.04 11.63
N GLY A 19 -28.63 -5.65 12.86
CA GLY A 19 -28.18 -4.40 13.49
C GLY A 19 -26.70 -4.41 13.87
N GLY A 20 -26.09 -5.60 14.02
CA GLY A 20 -24.64 -5.78 14.16
C GLY A 20 -23.93 -5.94 12.82
N PHE A 21 -24.67 -6.01 11.73
CA PHE A 21 -24.17 -6.11 10.36
C PHE A 21 -24.05 -4.72 9.72
N ASP A 22 -23.46 -3.74 10.42
CA ASP A 22 -22.72 -2.66 9.78
C ASP A 22 -21.39 -3.24 9.29
N ALA A 23 -21.50 -4.24 8.44
CA ALA A 23 -20.44 -4.59 7.56
C ALA A 23 -20.29 -3.41 6.59
N GLN A 24 -19.41 -2.48 6.91
CA GLN A 24 -18.59 -1.93 5.87
C GLN A 24 -18.04 -3.15 5.14
N THR A 25 -18.75 -3.55 4.12
CA THR A 25 -18.21 -4.47 3.12
C THR A 25 -17.15 -3.62 2.45
N ASP A 26 -15.94 -3.63 2.99
CA ASP A 26 -14.78 -3.21 2.27
C ASP A 26 -14.73 -4.13 1.05
N VAL A 27 -15.34 -3.67 -0.04
CA VAL A 27 -15.31 -4.36 -1.32
C VAL A 27 -13.89 -4.14 -1.83
N TYR A 28 -12.96 -4.93 -1.28
CA TYR A 28 -11.62 -5.01 -1.81
C TYR A 28 -11.73 -5.60 -3.21
N GLU A 29 -11.32 -4.83 -4.19
CA GLU A 29 -11.11 -5.39 -5.52
C GLU A 29 -9.92 -6.34 -5.43
N VAL A 30 -10.16 -7.59 -5.79
CA VAL A 30 -9.21 -8.69 -5.67
C VAL A 30 -8.71 -9.04 -7.06
N GLY A 31 -7.40 -9.10 -7.19
CA GLY A 31 -6.71 -9.59 -8.38
C GLY A 31 -5.92 -10.85 -8.08
N THR A 32 -5.36 -11.43 -9.12
CA THR A 32 -4.51 -12.62 -9.06
C THR A 32 -3.14 -12.31 -9.63
N VAL A 33 -2.10 -12.82 -9.00
CA VAL A 33 -0.73 -12.74 -9.49
C VAL A 33 -0.56 -13.66 -10.70
N LEU A 34 -0.26 -13.09 -11.86
CA LEU A 34 0.02 -13.84 -13.09
C LEU A 34 1.47 -14.31 -13.15
N GLN A 35 2.39 -13.44 -12.77
CA GLN A 35 3.81 -13.68 -12.84
C GLN A 35 4.55 -12.84 -11.79
N VAL A 36 5.62 -13.38 -11.25
CA VAL A 36 6.54 -12.65 -10.34
C VAL A 36 7.96 -12.87 -10.80
N GLY A 37 8.75 -11.80 -10.81
CA GLY A 37 10.18 -11.83 -11.11
C GLY A 37 10.83 -10.49 -10.85
N ASP A 38 12.08 -10.51 -10.40
CA ASP A 38 12.90 -9.32 -10.19
C ASP A 38 12.26 -8.22 -9.33
N GLY A 39 11.47 -8.62 -8.32
CA GLY A 39 10.76 -7.67 -7.44
C GLY A 39 9.52 -7.02 -8.06
N ILE A 40 9.07 -7.52 -9.21
CA ILE A 40 7.88 -7.04 -9.90
C ILE A 40 6.85 -8.17 -9.95
N ALA A 41 5.59 -7.84 -9.64
CA ALA A 41 4.45 -8.72 -9.84
C ALA A 41 3.53 -8.20 -10.94
N ARG A 42 3.13 -9.07 -11.86
CA ARG A 42 2.06 -8.81 -12.82
C ARG A 42 0.75 -9.36 -12.27
N LEU A 43 -0.25 -8.50 -12.21
CA LEU A 43 -1.54 -8.77 -11.59
C LEU A 43 -2.66 -8.70 -12.62
N TYR A 44 -3.65 -9.54 -12.47
CA TYR A 44 -4.88 -9.55 -13.27
C TYR A 44 -6.09 -9.26 -12.39
N GLY A 45 -7.10 -8.57 -12.93
CA GLY A 45 -8.40 -8.40 -12.27
C GLY A 45 -8.54 -7.13 -11.40
N LEU A 46 -7.52 -6.27 -11.35
CA LEU A 46 -7.54 -4.98 -10.63
C LEU A 46 -7.88 -3.82 -11.59
N SER A 47 -9.12 -3.80 -12.11
CA SER A 47 -9.53 -2.87 -13.17
C SER A 47 -9.67 -1.41 -12.72
N ARG A 48 -9.83 -1.17 -11.42
CA ARG A 48 -10.03 0.17 -10.84
C ARG A 48 -8.82 0.70 -10.09
N VAL A 49 -7.73 -0.04 -10.09
CA VAL A 49 -6.51 0.38 -9.40
C VAL A 49 -5.89 1.60 -10.11
N GLN A 50 -5.24 2.45 -9.34
CA GLN A 50 -4.58 3.65 -9.84
C GLN A 50 -3.06 3.48 -9.81
N ALA A 51 -2.35 4.18 -10.70
CA ALA A 51 -0.90 4.26 -10.60
C ALA A 51 -0.48 4.92 -9.28
N GLY A 52 0.53 4.35 -8.61
CA GLY A 52 0.97 4.77 -7.29
C GLY A 52 0.12 4.22 -6.14
N GLU A 53 -0.93 3.43 -6.41
CA GLU A 53 -1.74 2.81 -5.37
C GLU A 53 -1.02 1.60 -4.75
N LEU A 54 -1.20 1.41 -3.45
CA LEU A 54 -0.70 0.25 -2.73
C LEU A 54 -1.62 -0.96 -2.94
N VAL A 55 -1.00 -2.11 -3.14
CA VAL A 55 -1.65 -3.43 -3.17
C VAL A 55 -1.03 -4.33 -2.11
N GLU A 56 -1.85 -5.14 -1.48
CA GLU A 56 -1.44 -6.09 -0.45
C GLU A 56 -1.52 -7.52 -0.97
N PHE A 57 -0.55 -8.34 -0.57
CA PHE A 57 -0.52 -9.77 -0.85
C PHE A 57 -0.74 -10.54 0.46
N PRO A 58 -1.99 -10.87 0.82
CA PRO A 58 -2.32 -11.42 2.14
C PRO A 58 -1.59 -12.71 2.46
N ALA A 59 -1.32 -13.54 1.45
CA ALA A 59 -0.65 -14.83 1.62
C ALA A 59 0.81 -14.70 2.08
N SER A 60 1.49 -13.61 1.70
CA SER A 60 2.90 -13.37 2.01
C SER A 60 3.14 -12.21 2.99
N GLY A 61 2.11 -11.39 3.25
CA GLY A 61 2.23 -10.17 4.05
C GLY A 61 3.05 -9.06 3.38
N VAL A 62 3.36 -9.20 2.09
CA VAL A 62 4.10 -8.21 1.30
C VAL A 62 3.14 -7.14 0.81
N THR A 63 3.62 -5.92 0.73
CA THR A 63 2.93 -4.80 0.09
C THR A 63 3.65 -4.45 -1.21
N GLY A 64 2.91 -4.07 -2.23
CA GLY A 64 3.46 -3.55 -3.48
C GLY A 64 2.86 -2.21 -3.85
N MET A 65 3.50 -1.53 -4.79
CA MET A 65 3.02 -0.28 -5.38
C MET A 65 2.79 -0.46 -6.87
N VAL A 66 1.63 -0.07 -7.34
CA VAL A 66 1.28 -0.12 -8.77
C VAL A 66 2.05 0.97 -9.52
N LEU A 67 2.81 0.57 -10.52
CA LEU A 67 3.54 1.51 -11.38
C LEU A 67 3.03 1.51 -12.81
N ASN A 68 2.65 0.36 -13.34
CA ASN A 68 2.24 0.21 -14.72
C ASN A 68 0.81 -0.30 -14.82
N LEU A 69 0.02 0.35 -15.66
CA LEU A 69 -1.35 -0.03 -15.97
C LEU A 69 -1.41 -0.37 -17.45
N GLU A 70 -1.60 -1.65 -17.75
CA GLU A 70 -1.79 -2.15 -19.10
C GLU A 70 -3.27 -2.52 -19.30
N GLU A 71 -3.66 -2.81 -20.52
CA GLU A 71 -5.05 -3.10 -20.86
C GLU A 71 -5.57 -4.36 -20.11
N ASP A 72 -4.74 -5.39 -20.01
CA ASP A 72 -5.11 -6.68 -19.45
C ASP A 72 -4.44 -7.00 -18.12
N ASN A 73 -3.44 -6.21 -17.71
CA ASN A 73 -2.68 -6.48 -16.50
C ASN A 73 -2.15 -5.21 -15.83
N VAL A 74 -1.73 -5.37 -14.58
CA VAL A 74 -1.20 -4.31 -13.74
C VAL A 74 0.18 -4.73 -13.25
N GLY A 75 1.18 -3.88 -13.46
CA GLY A 75 2.53 -4.06 -12.95
C GLY A 75 2.71 -3.39 -11.59
N ALA A 76 3.07 -4.17 -10.57
CA ALA A 76 3.36 -3.67 -9.23
C ALA A 76 4.78 -4.02 -8.79
N VAL A 77 5.47 -3.07 -8.18
CA VAL A 77 6.76 -3.29 -7.51
C VAL A 77 6.51 -3.76 -6.10
N LEU A 78 7.20 -4.81 -5.67
CA LEU A 78 7.08 -5.40 -4.35
C LEU A 78 8.01 -4.72 -3.34
N PHE A 79 7.48 -4.38 -2.17
CA PHE A 79 8.24 -3.83 -1.05
C PHE A 79 8.48 -4.93 -0.02
N GLY A 80 9.60 -5.63 -0.15
CA GLY A 80 9.96 -6.70 0.75
C GLY A 80 10.46 -7.94 0.04
N ASP A 81 10.26 -9.11 0.66
CA ASP A 81 10.68 -10.38 0.10
C ASP A 81 9.79 -10.82 -1.06
N ALA A 82 10.27 -10.57 -2.28
CA ALA A 82 9.56 -10.94 -3.50
C ALA A 82 9.44 -12.46 -3.69
N GLU A 83 10.34 -13.26 -3.10
CA GLU A 83 10.32 -14.72 -3.22
C GLU A 83 9.11 -15.35 -2.50
N SER A 84 8.56 -14.64 -1.51
CA SER A 84 7.37 -15.06 -0.77
C SER A 84 6.07 -14.91 -1.56
N VAL A 85 6.06 -14.08 -2.61
CA VAL A 85 4.92 -13.90 -3.50
C VAL A 85 5.02 -14.89 -4.65
N LYS A 86 3.94 -15.63 -4.93
CA LYS A 86 3.91 -16.67 -5.96
C LYS A 86 2.78 -16.42 -6.96
N GLU A 87 2.95 -16.99 -8.13
CA GLU A 87 1.88 -17.05 -9.15
C GLU A 87 0.63 -17.69 -8.57
N GLY A 88 -0.53 -17.13 -8.88
CA GLY A 88 -1.82 -17.57 -8.35
C GLY A 88 -2.18 -16.99 -6.98
N HIS A 89 -1.26 -16.29 -6.30
CA HIS A 89 -1.60 -15.60 -5.05
C HIS A 89 -2.61 -14.48 -5.30
N GLU A 90 -3.42 -14.22 -4.29
CA GLU A 90 -4.36 -13.12 -4.25
C GLU A 90 -3.62 -11.80 -4.03
N ALA A 91 -4.02 -10.76 -4.77
CA ALA A 91 -3.60 -9.38 -4.57
C ALA A 91 -4.83 -8.51 -4.26
N ARG A 92 -4.79 -7.73 -3.20
CA ARG A 92 -5.89 -6.86 -2.76
C ARG A 92 -5.56 -5.41 -2.98
N ARG A 93 -6.49 -4.71 -3.58
CA ARG A 93 -6.44 -3.27 -3.69
C ARG A 93 -6.66 -2.62 -2.34
N THR A 94 -5.84 -1.63 -1.96
CA THR A 94 -6.01 -0.90 -0.70
C THR A 94 -6.80 0.40 -0.85
N GLY A 95 -6.93 0.92 -2.07
CA GLY A 95 -7.52 2.24 -2.32
C GLY A 95 -6.67 3.42 -1.84
N ARG A 96 -5.44 3.17 -1.41
CA ARG A 96 -4.52 4.16 -0.85
C ARG A 96 -3.34 4.38 -1.77
N ILE A 97 -3.07 5.62 -2.11
CA ILE A 97 -1.86 6.00 -2.82
C ILE A 97 -0.65 5.84 -1.87
N ALA A 98 0.45 5.34 -2.41
CA ALA A 98 1.69 5.17 -1.67
C ALA A 98 2.12 6.49 -1.04
N SER A 99 2.06 6.54 0.27
CA SER A 99 2.38 7.71 1.09
C SER A 99 3.24 7.31 2.28
N ILE A 100 4.01 8.26 2.76
CA ILE A 100 4.89 8.10 3.91
C ILE A 100 4.59 9.21 4.92
N ARG A 101 4.66 8.89 6.20
CA ARG A 101 4.57 9.90 7.25
C ARG A 101 5.92 10.58 7.40
N VAL A 102 5.94 11.88 7.21
CA VAL A 102 7.16 12.71 7.29
C VAL A 102 7.02 13.78 8.35
N GLY A 103 8.13 14.13 8.97
CA GLY A 103 8.19 15.18 9.99
C GLY A 103 9.60 15.35 10.51
N GLU A 104 9.82 16.33 11.38
CA GLU A 104 11.14 16.61 11.94
C GLU A 104 11.74 15.43 12.71
N GLY A 105 10.90 14.59 13.32
CA GLY A 105 11.34 13.39 14.01
C GLY A 105 11.99 12.32 13.11
N MET A 106 11.90 12.46 11.79
CA MET A 106 12.57 11.57 10.84
C MET A 106 14.01 11.96 10.54
N LEU A 107 14.43 13.16 10.93
CA LEU A 107 15.80 13.61 10.69
C LEU A 107 16.81 12.71 11.41
N GLY A 108 17.77 12.18 10.65
CA GLY A 108 18.78 11.27 11.15
C GLY A 108 18.27 9.84 11.44
N ARG A 109 17.08 9.48 10.98
CA ARG A 109 16.50 8.13 11.06
C ARG A 109 16.68 7.37 9.75
N VAL A 110 16.71 6.05 9.86
CA VAL A 110 16.71 5.14 8.71
C VAL A 110 15.36 4.44 8.71
N VAL A 111 14.64 4.56 7.60
CA VAL A 111 13.30 4.01 7.44
C VAL A 111 13.20 3.20 6.13
N ASP A 112 12.23 2.31 6.10
CA ASP A 112 11.84 1.61 4.87
C ASP A 112 10.99 2.51 3.95
N PRO A 113 10.65 2.06 2.73
CA PRO A 113 9.82 2.84 1.81
C PRO A 113 8.41 3.17 2.34
N LEU A 114 7.92 2.44 3.33
CA LEU A 114 6.62 2.66 3.97
C LEU A 114 6.71 3.54 5.22
N GLY A 115 7.94 3.98 5.60
CA GLY A 115 8.18 4.83 6.75
C GLY A 115 8.40 4.09 8.07
N ASN A 116 8.56 2.77 8.06
CA ASN A 116 8.88 2.02 9.27
C ASN A 116 10.35 2.17 9.63
N PRO A 117 10.70 2.42 10.90
CA PRO A 117 12.09 2.59 11.31
C PRO A 117 12.86 1.27 11.25
N LEU A 118 14.04 1.30 10.60
CA LEU A 118 14.98 0.19 10.48
C LEU A 118 16.20 0.32 11.40
N ASP A 119 16.37 1.47 12.02
CA ASP A 119 17.56 1.83 12.80
C ASP A 119 17.59 1.31 14.25
N GLY A 120 16.60 0.54 14.66
CA GLY A 120 16.49 0.01 16.01
C GLY A 120 16.23 1.05 17.12
N ARG A 121 15.98 2.32 16.77
CA ARG A 121 15.76 3.42 17.74
C ARG A 121 14.31 3.57 18.17
N GLY A 122 13.46 2.59 17.87
CA GLY A 122 12.03 2.62 18.19
C GLY A 122 11.21 3.54 17.28
N PRO A 123 9.94 3.75 17.60
CA PRO A 123 9.03 4.53 16.75
C PRO A 123 9.50 5.98 16.59
N ILE A 124 9.11 6.59 15.48
CA ILE A 124 9.42 7.97 15.16
C ILE A 124 8.54 8.86 16.04
N ALA A 125 9.17 9.75 16.82
CA ALA A 125 8.49 10.68 17.70
C ALA A 125 8.22 12.01 16.99
N GLY A 126 7.21 12.76 17.47
CA GLY A 126 6.85 14.07 16.98
C GLY A 126 5.62 14.08 16.07
N GLU A 127 5.30 15.25 15.56
CA GLU A 127 4.23 15.45 14.58
C GLU A 127 4.66 14.90 13.22
N LEU A 128 3.86 14.02 12.67
CA LEU A 128 4.09 13.41 11.36
C LEU A 128 2.90 13.70 10.44
N TYR A 129 3.21 14.14 9.23
CA TYR A 129 2.23 14.43 8.19
C TYR A 129 2.30 13.36 7.11
N GLU A 130 1.17 12.90 6.62
CA GLU A 130 1.12 11.96 5.51
C GLU A 130 1.40 12.69 4.19
N MET A 131 2.41 12.23 3.46
CA MET A 131 2.81 12.78 2.17
C MET A 131 2.94 11.69 1.13
N PRO A 132 2.42 11.89 -0.11
CA PRO A 132 2.66 10.97 -1.20
C PRO A 132 4.15 10.82 -1.48
N ILE A 133 4.59 9.59 -1.76
CA ILE A 133 5.98 9.31 -2.10
C ILE A 133 6.35 10.00 -3.40
N GLU A 134 5.46 9.93 -4.39
CA GLU A 134 5.63 10.64 -5.66
C GLU A 134 5.08 12.06 -5.58
N ARG A 135 5.95 13.04 -5.80
CA ARG A 135 5.59 14.45 -5.81
C ARG A 135 6.22 15.16 -6.99
N LYS A 136 5.47 16.10 -7.56
CA LYS A 136 6.03 16.99 -8.57
C LYS A 136 7.12 17.86 -7.93
N ALA A 137 8.32 17.84 -8.52
CA ALA A 137 9.42 18.67 -8.06
C ALA A 137 9.08 20.17 -8.18
N PRO A 138 9.59 21.03 -7.27
CA PRO A 138 9.45 22.46 -7.37
C PRO A 138 9.98 22.98 -8.73
N GLY A 139 9.24 23.90 -9.34
CA GLY A 139 9.66 24.56 -10.57
C GLY A 139 10.92 25.40 -10.37
N VAL A 140 11.54 25.80 -11.47
CA VAL A 140 12.83 26.55 -11.48
C VAL A 140 12.76 27.82 -10.62
N ILE A 141 11.62 28.51 -10.62
CA ILE A 141 11.42 29.75 -9.85
C ILE A 141 11.54 29.54 -8.33
N TYR A 142 11.20 28.34 -7.84
CA TYR A 142 11.22 28.00 -6.41
C TYR A 142 12.50 27.29 -5.97
N ARG A 143 13.46 27.10 -6.89
CA ARG A 143 14.73 26.46 -6.58
C ARG A 143 15.80 27.51 -6.32
N GLU A 144 16.56 27.29 -5.27
CA GLU A 144 17.76 28.04 -5.03
C GLU A 144 18.88 27.59 -6.02
N PRO A 145 19.78 28.50 -6.42
CA PRO A 145 20.95 28.10 -7.21
C PRO A 145 21.82 27.13 -6.41
N VAL A 146 22.48 26.21 -7.10
CA VAL A 146 23.42 25.28 -6.46
C VAL A 146 24.61 26.05 -5.92
N THR A 147 24.69 26.15 -4.60
CA THR A 147 25.80 26.77 -3.87
C THR A 147 26.81 25.73 -3.40
N GLU A 148 26.35 24.51 -3.14
CA GLU A 148 27.15 23.40 -2.65
C GLU A 148 26.85 22.15 -3.50
N PRO A 149 27.83 21.61 -4.25
CA PRO A 149 27.62 20.43 -5.06
C PRO A 149 27.51 19.18 -4.19
N LEU A 150 26.48 18.36 -4.43
CA LEU A 150 26.38 17.04 -3.81
C LEU A 150 27.35 16.09 -4.50
N GLN A 151 28.38 15.65 -3.79
CA GLN A 151 29.33 14.66 -4.29
C GLN A 151 28.71 13.26 -4.19
N THR A 152 28.08 12.81 -5.23
CA THR A 152 27.73 11.41 -5.44
C THR A 152 28.87 10.78 -6.22
N LEU A 153 29.23 9.53 -5.92
CA LEU A 153 30.22 8.74 -6.65
C LEU A 153 30.12 8.96 -8.16
N SER A 154 30.69 9.99 -8.67
CA SER A 154 30.62 10.22 -10.08
C SER A 154 32.00 10.19 -10.70
N LEU A 155 32.12 9.42 -11.69
CA LEU A 155 32.53 9.77 -13.05
C LEU A 155 33.60 10.84 -13.21
N ILE A 156 34.41 11.13 -12.23
CA ILE A 156 35.21 12.34 -12.36
C ILE A 156 36.64 12.08 -12.75
N HIS A 157 36.90 10.94 -13.22
CA HIS A 157 38.20 10.69 -13.82
C HIS A 157 38.04 10.49 -15.31
N ILE A 158 37.94 11.59 -15.95
CA ILE A 158 38.27 11.74 -17.34
C ILE A 158 39.70 12.28 -17.41
#